data_0c276bcb33b0c7bb9573b7d572045f81
#
_entry.id   0c276bcb33b0c7bb9573b7d572045f81
#
_cell.length_a   1.000
_cell.length_b   1.000
_cell.length_c   1.000
_cell.angle_alpha   90.00
_cell.angle_beta   90.00
_cell.angle_gamma   90.00
#
_symmetry.space_group_name_H-M   'P 1'
#
loop_
_entity.id
_entity.type
_entity.pdbx_description
1 polymer ?
#
loop_
_entity_poly.entity_id
_entity_poly.type
_entity_poly.pdbx_seq_one_letter_code
_entity_poly.pdbx_strand_id
1 'polypeptide(L)'
;MRIKNGFELRDVCGEHIIIAHGVENIDFTKVITLNESAAFIWKKVEGKSFTEDGVVKMLLDEYEVEETQARADVEQLLASWEKAGLMED
;
A
#
# COMPACT_ATOMS: atom_id res chain seq x y z
N MET A 1 -9.51 -3.49 -7.50
CA MET A 1 -8.10 -3.88 -7.22
C MET A 1 -7.98 -4.35 -5.78
N ARG A 2 -7.00 -5.15 -5.51
CA ARG A 2 -6.74 -5.64 -4.17
C ARG A 2 -5.28 -6.06 -4.04
N ILE A 3 -4.80 -6.14 -2.80
CA ILE A 3 -3.43 -6.58 -2.54
C ILE A 3 -3.37 -8.10 -2.65
N LYS A 4 -2.35 -8.61 -3.33
CA LYS A 4 -2.14 -10.05 -3.47
C LYS A 4 -1.94 -10.70 -2.11
N ASN A 5 -2.42 -11.93 -1.97
CA ASN A 5 -2.14 -12.72 -0.78
C ASN A 5 -0.64 -13.05 -0.73
N GLY A 6 -0.11 -13.19 0.46
CA GLY A 6 1.29 -13.54 0.65
C GLY A 6 2.18 -12.35 1.01
N PHE A 7 1.62 -11.17 1.13
CA PHE A 7 2.36 -9.98 1.57
C PHE A 7 1.85 -9.52 2.93
N GLU A 8 2.76 -9.09 3.77
CA GLU A 8 2.44 -8.63 5.12
C GLU A 8 3.20 -7.37 5.45
N LEU A 9 2.53 -6.44 6.10
CA LEU A 9 3.16 -5.22 6.61
C LEU A 9 3.70 -5.50 8.01
N ARG A 10 4.97 -5.18 8.23
CA ARG A 10 5.59 -5.27 9.54
C ARG A 10 6.30 -3.99 9.91
N ASP A 11 6.26 -3.66 11.20
CA ASP A 11 7.01 -2.52 11.73
C ASP A 11 8.32 -3.05 12.31
N VAL A 12 9.43 -2.60 11.75
CA VAL A 12 10.76 -3.03 12.17
C VAL A 12 11.61 -1.78 12.40
N CYS A 13 12.05 -1.60 13.62
CA CYS A 13 12.91 -0.46 14.00
C CYS A 13 12.31 0.90 13.60
N GLY A 14 10.99 1.03 13.74
CA GLY A 14 10.30 2.27 13.41
C GLY A 14 9.99 2.43 11.92
N GLU A 15 10.33 1.46 11.09
CA GLU A 15 10.02 1.48 9.67
C GLU A 15 8.89 0.52 9.34
N HIS A 16 8.05 0.89 8.37
CA HIS A 16 6.98 0.04 7.86
C HIS A 16 7.48 -0.70 6.63
N ILE A 17 7.58 -2.03 6.75
CA ILE A 17 8.18 -2.86 5.71
C ILE A 17 7.18 -3.90 5.22
N ILE A 18 7.14 -4.11 3.89
CA ILE A 18 6.34 -5.18 3.30
C ILE A 18 7.20 -6.42 3.17
N ILE A 19 6.71 -7.53 3.74
CA ILE A 19 7.40 -8.82 3.72
C ILE A 19 6.55 -9.82 2.94
N ALA A 20 7.18 -10.62 2.09
CA ALA A 20 6.51 -11.68 1.35
C ALA A 20 6.54 -12.98 2.14
N HIS A 21 5.39 -13.66 2.20
CA HIS A 21 5.24 -14.96 2.85
C HIS A 21 4.73 -16.00 1.87
N GLY A 22 5.36 -17.16 1.85
CA GLY A 22 4.86 -18.29 1.06
C GLY A 22 4.77 -18.04 -0.43
N VAL A 23 5.46 -17.06 -0.93
CA VAL A 23 5.53 -16.74 -2.35
C VAL A 23 6.78 -17.39 -2.90
N GLU A 24 6.63 -18.18 -3.96
CA GLU A 24 7.79 -18.79 -4.62
C GLU A 24 8.59 -17.71 -5.35
N ASN A 25 9.89 -17.92 -5.44
CA ASN A 25 10.80 -17.01 -6.15
C ASN A 25 10.86 -15.63 -5.56
N ILE A 26 10.91 -15.56 -4.23
CA ILE A 26 11.04 -14.28 -3.53
C ILE A 26 12.41 -13.67 -3.81
N ASP A 27 12.41 -12.43 -4.23
CA ASP A 27 13.63 -11.64 -4.38
C ASP A 27 13.88 -10.90 -3.07
N PHE A 28 14.73 -11.45 -2.21
CA PHE A 28 15.03 -10.86 -0.92
C PHE A 28 15.86 -9.58 -1.01
N THR A 29 16.33 -9.23 -2.20
CA THR A 29 17.08 -7.98 -2.38
C THR A 29 16.15 -6.78 -2.48
N LYS A 30 14.85 -7.00 -2.69
CA LYS A 30 13.86 -5.93 -2.79
C LYS A 30 13.13 -5.79 -1.48
N VAL A 31 13.41 -4.71 -0.77
CA VAL A 31 12.69 -4.34 0.44
C VAL A 31 11.78 -3.16 0.09
N ILE A 32 10.50 -3.30 0.37
CA ILE A 32 9.53 -2.25 0.11
C ILE A 32 9.21 -1.58 1.44
N THR A 33 9.54 -0.30 1.54
CA THR A 33 9.29 0.50 2.73
C THR A 33 8.13 1.45 2.47
N LEU A 34 7.21 1.57 3.42
CA LEU A 34 6.07 2.47 3.32
C LEU A 34 6.21 3.60 4.33
N ASN A 35 5.81 4.80 3.93
CA ASN A 35 5.68 5.90 4.89
C ASN A 35 4.39 5.70 5.71
N GLU A 36 4.13 6.58 6.66
CA GLU A 36 2.97 6.44 7.54
C GLU A 36 1.64 6.40 6.81
N SER A 37 1.44 7.28 5.83
CA SER A 37 0.18 7.31 5.09
C SER A 37 0.00 6.07 4.22
N ALA A 38 1.07 5.59 3.60
CA ALA A 38 1.03 4.36 2.80
C ALA A 38 0.73 3.15 3.69
N ALA A 39 1.33 3.08 4.87
CA ALA A 39 1.08 2.00 5.83
C ALA A 39 -0.37 2.05 6.33
N PHE A 40 -0.90 3.24 6.57
CA PHE A 40 -2.30 3.42 6.96
C PHE A 40 -3.23 2.86 5.88
N ILE A 41 -2.98 3.21 4.62
CA ILE A 41 -3.78 2.73 3.49
C ILE A 41 -3.69 1.20 3.40
N TRP A 42 -2.48 0.65 3.48
CA TRP A 42 -2.26 -0.80 3.42
C TRP A 42 -3.11 -1.54 4.45
N LYS A 43 -3.08 -1.08 5.70
CA LYS A 43 -3.83 -1.71 6.79
C LYS A 43 -5.35 -1.64 6.54
N LYS A 44 -5.82 -0.58 5.89
CA LYS A 44 -7.25 -0.42 5.61
C LYS A 44 -7.73 -1.29 4.46
N VAL A 45 -6.90 -1.51 3.45
CA VAL A 45 -7.31 -2.23 2.24
C VAL A 45 -6.89 -3.70 2.21
N GLU A 46 -6.00 -4.10 3.12
CA GLU A 46 -5.51 -5.47 3.19
C GLU A 46 -6.67 -6.47 3.34
N GLY A 47 -6.69 -7.48 2.47
CA GLY A 47 -7.73 -8.48 2.47
C GLY A 47 -9.07 -8.05 1.89
N LYS A 48 -9.14 -6.85 1.29
CA LYS A 48 -10.37 -6.28 0.75
C LYS A 48 -10.16 -5.78 -0.67
N SER A 49 -11.22 -5.77 -1.45
CA SER A 49 -11.22 -5.06 -2.72
C SER A 49 -11.36 -3.56 -2.46
N PHE A 50 -10.70 -2.74 -3.25
CA PHE A 50 -10.74 -1.30 -3.09
C PHE A 50 -10.62 -0.59 -4.43
N THR A 51 -10.93 0.70 -4.44
CA THR A 51 -10.81 1.55 -5.62
C THR A 51 -9.93 2.74 -5.28
N GLU A 52 -9.40 3.39 -6.33
CA GLU A 52 -8.61 4.60 -6.15
C GLU A 52 -9.40 5.67 -5.41
N ASP A 53 -10.66 5.90 -5.83
CA ASP A 53 -11.54 6.87 -5.18
C ASP A 53 -11.75 6.55 -3.70
N GLY A 54 -11.93 5.28 -3.38
CA GLY A 54 -12.08 4.85 -2.00
C GLY A 54 -10.86 5.13 -1.15
N VAL A 55 -9.67 4.93 -1.72
CA VAL A 55 -8.41 5.22 -1.02
C VAL A 55 -8.22 6.71 -0.82
N VAL A 56 -8.54 7.52 -1.84
CA VAL A 56 -8.49 8.98 -1.71
C VAL A 56 -9.38 9.44 -0.57
N LYS A 57 -10.60 8.88 -0.48
CA LYS A 57 -11.54 9.22 0.57
C LYS A 57 -11.00 8.85 1.96
N MET A 58 -10.32 7.72 2.07
CA MET A 58 -9.69 7.31 3.34
C MET A 58 -8.66 8.34 3.80
N LEU A 59 -7.86 8.86 2.88
CA LEU A 59 -6.88 9.90 3.21
C LEU A 59 -7.55 11.19 3.64
N LEU A 60 -8.61 11.61 2.95
CA LEU A 60 -9.34 12.82 3.28
C LEU A 60 -10.00 12.75 4.66
N ASP A 61 -10.44 11.54 5.05
CA ASP A 61 -11.06 11.32 6.35
C ASP A 61 -10.04 11.33 7.50
N GLU A 62 -8.82 10.88 7.23
CA GLU A 62 -7.80 10.72 8.27
C GLU A 62 -6.86 11.92 8.38
N TYR A 63 -6.56 12.57 7.26
CA TYR A 63 -5.58 13.65 7.20
C TYR A 63 -6.20 14.92 6.67
N GLU A 64 -5.69 16.07 7.12
CA GLU A 64 -6.09 17.38 6.58
C GLU A 64 -5.28 17.67 5.33
N VAL A 65 -5.76 17.19 4.19
CA VAL A 65 -5.10 17.41 2.90
C VAL A 65 -6.16 17.80 1.87
N GLU A 66 -5.73 18.49 0.83
CA GLU A 66 -6.62 18.83 -0.27
C GLU A 66 -6.86 17.60 -1.14
N GLU A 67 -8.05 17.49 -1.72
CA GLU A 67 -8.41 16.35 -2.56
C GLU A 67 -7.46 16.17 -3.73
N THR A 68 -7.07 17.28 -4.37
CA THR A 68 -6.13 17.24 -5.50
C THR A 68 -4.81 16.60 -5.10
N GLN A 69 -4.28 16.99 -3.95
CA GLN A 69 -3.03 16.45 -3.44
C GLN A 69 -3.19 14.98 -3.03
N ALA A 70 -4.28 14.67 -2.34
CA ALA A 70 -4.56 13.28 -1.93
C ALA A 70 -4.65 12.35 -3.13
N ARG A 71 -5.32 12.79 -4.19
CA ARG A 71 -5.46 11.99 -5.41
C ARG A 71 -4.12 11.77 -6.09
N ALA A 72 -3.29 12.81 -6.18
CA ALA A 72 -1.96 12.67 -6.77
C ALA A 72 -1.10 11.68 -5.97
N ASP A 73 -1.14 11.78 -4.66
CA ASP A 73 -0.37 10.87 -3.79
C ASP A 73 -0.86 9.42 -3.92
N VAL A 74 -2.17 9.22 -3.98
CA VAL A 74 -2.75 7.89 -4.14
C VAL A 74 -2.40 7.28 -5.49
N GLU A 75 -2.46 8.07 -6.56
CA GLU A 75 -2.09 7.60 -7.89
C GLU A 75 -0.65 7.12 -7.94
N GLN A 76 0.26 7.89 -7.35
CA GLN A 76 1.67 7.49 -7.27
C GLN A 76 1.85 6.22 -6.43
N LEU A 77 1.18 6.14 -5.30
CA LEU A 77 1.29 5.01 -4.40
C LEU A 77 0.79 3.73 -5.07
N LEU A 78 -0.39 3.76 -5.66
CA LEU A 78 -0.95 2.58 -6.30
C LEU A 78 -0.16 2.16 -7.54
N ALA A 79 0.36 3.12 -8.30
CA ALA A 79 1.24 2.82 -9.43
C ALA A 79 2.51 2.13 -8.95
N SER A 80 3.08 2.58 -7.84
CA SER A 80 4.26 1.99 -7.25
C SER A 80 3.99 0.55 -6.78
N TRP A 81 2.85 0.32 -6.12
CA TRP A 81 2.47 -1.02 -5.67
C TRP A 81 2.23 -1.96 -6.85
N GLU A 82 1.59 -1.47 -7.89
CA GLU A 82 1.36 -2.27 -9.10
C GLU A 82 2.67 -2.64 -9.77
N LYS A 83 3.58 -1.69 -9.89
CA LYS A 83 4.90 -1.92 -10.46
C LYS A 83 5.72 -2.92 -9.66
N ALA A 84 5.55 -2.90 -8.34
CA ALA A 84 6.24 -3.83 -7.45
C ALA A 84 5.59 -5.23 -7.43
N GLY A 85 4.45 -5.41 -8.08
CA GLY A 85 3.75 -6.69 -8.12
C GLY A 85 2.95 -7.00 -6.89
N LEU A 86 2.56 -6.00 -6.12
CA LEU A 86 1.82 -6.18 -4.87
C LEU A 86 0.31 -6.29 -5.06
N MET A 87 -0.20 -5.94 -6.23
CA MET A 87 -1.64 -5.85 -6.46
C MET A 87 -2.13 -6.80 -7.54
N GLU A 88 -3.42 -7.13 -7.45
CA GLU A 88 -4.14 -7.89 -8.47
C GLU A 88 -5.56 -7.32 -8.64
N ASP A 89 -6.21 -7.69 -9.70
CA ASP A 89 -7.59 -7.25 -9.95
C ASP A 89 -8.61 -8.10 -9.21
#